data_c1bce123509efc439bc3fb5a6b7b13e5
#
_entry.id   c1bce123509efc439bc3fb5a6b7b13e5
#
_cell.length_a   1.000
_cell.length_b   1.000
_cell.length_c   1.000
_cell.angle_alpha   90.00
_cell.angle_beta   90.00
_cell.angle_gamma   90.00
#
_symmetry.space_group_name_H-M   'P 1'
#
loop_
_entity.id
_entity.type
_entity.pdbx_description
1 polymer ?
#
loop_
_entity_poly.entity_id
_entity_poly.type
_entity_poly.pdbx_seq_one_letter_code
_entity_poly.pdbx_strand_id
1 'polypeptide(L)'
;MVNISLLEKSIPVAPIKIAALKSCSQLASQVDAHLVQFRKELNSHNPSGLIMRGYAEDTFLIECKCPRFGSGEAKGVINESIRGADMFVMVDVCNHSLTYNMCGYENHMSPDDHYQDLKRII
;
A
#
# COMPACT_ATOMS: atom_id res chain seq x y z
N MET A 1 13.60 -16.40 12.11
CA MET A 1 12.25 -16.74 12.65
C MET A 1 11.86 -15.60 13.59
N VAL A 2 10.81 -14.87 13.27
CA VAL A 2 10.34 -13.77 14.14
C VAL A 2 9.77 -14.38 15.42
N ASN A 3 10.20 -13.88 16.57
CA ASN A 3 9.70 -14.37 17.85
C ASN A 3 8.30 -13.79 18.08
N ILE A 4 7.27 -14.57 17.78
CA ILE A 4 5.86 -14.19 17.91
C ILE A 4 5.53 -13.68 19.32
N SER A 5 6.15 -14.25 20.36
CA SER A 5 5.94 -13.83 21.76
C SER A 5 6.40 -12.39 22.05
N LEU A 6 7.33 -11.87 21.27
CA LEU A 6 7.76 -10.46 21.35
C LEU A 6 6.74 -9.53 20.70
N LEU A 7 6.15 -9.95 19.57
CA LEU A 7 5.10 -9.18 18.87
C LEU A 7 3.81 -9.10 19.69
N GLU A 8 3.44 -10.18 20.37
CA GLU A 8 2.26 -10.22 21.25
C GLU A 8 2.35 -9.25 22.44
N LYS A 9 3.57 -8.90 22.87
CA LYS A 9 3.85 -8.00 24.00
C LYS A 9 4.16 -6.58 23.59
N SER A 10 4.39 -6.33 22.30
CA SER A 10 4.71 -4.99 21.82
C SER A 10 3.43 -4.17 21.60
N ILE A 11 3.48 -2.92 22.05
CA ILE A 11 2.42 -1.96 21.76
C ILE A 11 2.75 -1.33 20.39
N PRO A 12 1.85 -1.42 19.41
CA PRO A 12 2.05 -0.75 18.11
C PRO A 12 2.18 0.77 18.29
N VAL A 13 3.15 1.38 17.61
CA VAL A 13 3.39 2.83 17.70
C VAL A 13 2.41 3.61 16.82
N ALA A 14 2.05 3.04 15.66
CA ALA A 14 1.16 3.66 14.69
C ALA A 14 0.40 2.59 13.89
N PRO A 15 -0.79 2.91 13.35
CA PRO A 15 -1.48 2.02 12.43
C PRO A 15 -0.70 1.88 11.12
N ILE A 16 -0.70 0.67 10.56
CA ILE A 16 -0.09 0.39 9.26
C ILE A 16 -1.04 0.80 8.14
N LYS A 17 -0.50 1.43 7.10
CA LYS A 17 -1.20 1.69 5.84
C LYS A 17 -0.33 1.30 4.65
N ILE A 18 -0.95 0.72 3.64
CA ILE A 18 -0.27 0.27 2.42
C ILE A 18 -0.83 1.03 1.22
N ALA A 19 0.00 1.85 0.60
CA ALA A 19 -0.29 2.51 -0.66
C ALA A 19 0.30 1.67 -1.80
N ALA A 20 -0.54 0.93 -2.51
CA ALA A 20 -0.10 0.10 -3.62
C ALA A 20 -0.36 0.81 -4.95
N LEU A 21 0.71 1.04 -5.73
CA LEU A 21 0.58 1.53 -7.08
C LEU A 21 -0.04 0.46 -7.99
N LYS A 22 -0.66 0.88 -9.09
CA LYS A 22 -1.37 0.01 -10.02
C LYS A 22 -0.50 -1.15 -10.53
N SER A 23 0.82 -0.94 -10.62
CA SER A 23 1.78 -1.95 -11.10
C SER A 23 1.88 -3.21 -10.22
N CYS A 24 1.56 -3.11 -8.93
CA CYS A 24 1.64 -4.24 -7.99
C CYS A 24 0.34 -4.48 -7.21
N SER A 25 -0.80 -4.02 -7.71
CA SER A 25 -2.09 -4.12 -7.03
C SER A 25 -2.47 -5.56 -6.64
N GLN A 26 -2.19 -6.53 -7.50
CA GLN A 26 -2.48 -7.94 -7.23
C GLN A 26 -1.64 -8.48 -6.06
N LEU A 27 -0.34 -8.22 -6.07
CA LEU A 27 0.56 -8.61 -4.98
C LEU A 27 0.15 -7.93 -3.67
N ALA A 28 -0.18 -6.65 -3.73
CA ALA A 28 -0.59 -5.89 -2.56
C ALA A 28 -1.87 -6.45 -1.92
N SER A 29 -2.84 -6.88 -2.74
CA SER A 29 -4.06 -7.53 -2.23
C SER A 29 -3.76 -8.85 -1.52
N GLN A 30 -2.79 -9.62 -2.01
CA GLN A 30 -2.35 -10.87 -1.35
C GLN A 30 -1.63 -10.56 -0.02
N VAL A 31 -0.75 -9.57 -0.01
CA VAL A 31 -0.05 -9.13 1.21
C VAL A 31 -1.06 -8.64 2.25
N ASP A 32 -2.03 -7.82 1.84
CA ASP A 32 -3.07 -7.32 2.73
C ASP A 32 -3.88 -8.46 3.37
N ALA A 33 -4.32 -9.42 2.57
CA ALA A 33 -5.08 -10.58 3.06
C ALA A 33 -4.28 -11.36 4.12
N HIS A 34 -2.98 -11.58 3.89
CA HIS A 34 -2.11 -12.25 4.86
C HIS A 34 -1.92 -11.43 6.14
N LEU A 35 -1.72 -10.12 6.04
CA LEU A 35 -1.59 -9.24 7.19
C LEU A 35 -2.87 -9.20 8.03
N VAL A 36 -4.04 -9.13 7.38
CA VAL A 36 -5.33 -9.17 8.05
C VAL A 36 -5.53 -10.48 8.79
N GLN A 37 -5.21 -11.61 8.14
CA GLN A 37 -5.28 -12.91 8.78
C GLN A 37 -4.33 -13.01 9.98
N PHE A 38 -3.07 -12.62 9.80
CA PHE A 38 -2.06 -12.63 10.86
C PHE A 38 -2.49 -11.79 12.07
N ARG A 39 -3.07 -10.62 11.83
CA ARG A 39 -3.62 -9.77 12.90
C ARG A 39 -4.77 -10.47 13.63
N LYS A 40 -5.70 -11.10 12.90
CA LYS A 40 -6.83 -11.84 13.50
C LYS A 40 -6.32 -12.97 14.40
N GLU A 41 -5.30 -13.68 13.98
CA GLU A 41 -4.66 -14.74 14.76
C GLU A 41 -4.01 -14.18 16.04
N LEU A 42 -3.24 -13.09 15.93
CA LEU A 42 -2.64 -12.43 17.11
C LEU A 42 -3.70 -11.97 18.11
N ASN A 43 -4.79 -11.36 17.65
CA ASN A 43 -5.87 -10.90 18.50
C ASN A 43 -6.61 -12.05 19.19
N SER A 44 -6.73 -13.22 18.57
CA SER A 44 -7.35 -14.39 19.17
C SER A 44 -6.53 -14.97 20.32
N HIS A 45 -5.21 -14.80 20.31
CA HIS A 45 -4.30 -15.28 21.34
C HIS A 45 -4.12 -14.27 22.49
N ASN A 46 -4.40 -13.00 22.25
CA ASN A 46 -4.26 -11.94 23.24
C ASN A 46 -5.49 -11.00 23.26
N PRO A 47 -6.64 -11.45 23.78
CA PRO A 47 -7.88 -10.67 23.76
C PRO A 47 -7.83 -9.41 24.64
N SER A 48 -6.85 -9.29 25.55
CA SER A 48 -6.64 -8.09 26.37
C SER A 48 -5.72 -7.04 25.71
N GLY A 49 -5.29 -7.27 24.46
CA GLY A 49 -4.48 -6.34 23.71
C GLY A 49 -5.21 -5.00 23.49
N LEU A 50 -4.50 -3.91 23.69
CA LEU A 50 -4.97 -2.57 23.34
C LEU A 50 -5.42 -2.57 21.88
N ILE A 51 -6.71 -2.41 21.63
CA ILE A 51 -7.25 -2.21 20.29
C ILE A 51 -6.89 -0.78 19.88
N MET A 52 -5.75 -0.62 19.21
CA MET A 52 -5.41 0.66 18.63
C MET A 52 -6.32 0.95 17.43
N ARG A 53 -6.78 2.20 17.37
CA ARG A 53 -7.51 2.69 16.20
C ARG A 53 -6.66 2.48 14.94
N GLY A 54 -7.26 1.89 13.90
CA GLY A 54 -6.58 1.54 12.66
C GLY A 54 -5.96 0.14 12.64
N TYR A 55 -5.99 -0.60 13.75
CA TYR A 55 -5.54 -2.01 13.79
C TYR A 55 -6.69 -3.02 13.65
N ALA A 56 -7.92 -2.59 13.88
CA ALA A 56 -9.11 -3.45 13.81
C ALA A 56 -9.81 -3.40 12.43
N GLU A 57 -9.16 -2.81 11.44
CA GLU A 57 -9.73 -2.66 10.11
C GLU A 57 -9.60 -3.95 9.29
N ASP A 58 -10.51 -4.15 8.33
CA ASP A 58 -10.53 -5.34 7.47
C ASP A 58 -9.52 -5.26 6.31
N THR A 59 -8.83 -4.15 6.16
CA THR A 59 -7.78 -3.94 5.17
C THR A 59 -6.79 -2.89 5.64
N PHE A 60 -5.52 -3.07 5.28
CA PHE A 60 -4.46 -2.07 5.44
C PHE A 60 -4.22 -1.26 4.16
N LEU A 61 -4.87 -1.66 3.04
CA LEU A 61 -4.74 -0.96 1.78
C LEU A 61 -5.47 0.38 1.83
N ILE A 62 -4.80 1.41 1.30
CA ILE A 62 -5.40 2.73 1.06
C ILE A 62 -5.49 2.98 -0.43
N GLU A 63 -6.48 3.75 -0.83
CA GLU A 63 -6.61 4.14 -2.23
C GLU A 63 -5.56 5.19 -2.59
N CYS A 64 -4.63 4.81 -3.46
CA CYS A 64 -3.68 5.72 -4.09
C CYS A 64 -3.68 5.54 -5.60
N LYS A 65 -3.46 6.60 -6.33
CA LYS A 65 -3.43 6.58 -7.80
C LYS A 65 -2.58 7.70 -8.36
N CYS A 66 -2.09 7.50 -9.57
CA CYS A 66 -1.36 8.50 -10.34
C CYS A 66 -2.09 8.74 -11.68
N PRO A 67 -3.20 9.52 -11.68
CA PRO A 67 -3.88 9.86 -12.92
C PRO A 67 -2.96 10.66 -13.84
N ARG A 68 -2.99 10.29 -15.12
CA ARG A 68 -2.20 10.96 -16.16
C ARG A 68 -3.03 11.98 -16.91
N PHE A 69 -2.38 13.09 -17.22
CA PHE A 69 -2.90 14.11 -18.12
C PHE A 69 -2.61 13.75 -19.58
N GLY A 70 -3.26 14.42 -20.53
CA GLY A 70 -3.03 14.20 -21.95
C GLY A 70 -1.58 14.46 -22.42
N SER A 71 -0.84 15.30 -21.68
CA SER A 71 0.60 15.56 -21.90
C SER A 71 1.51 14.41 -21.44
N GLY A 72 0.96 13.38 -20.77
CA GLY A 72 1.73 12.28 -20.20
C GLY A 72 2.18 12.49 -18.74
N GLU A 73 2.05 13.71 -18.23
CA GLU A 73 2.31 14.00 -16.81
C GLU A 73 1.30 13.31 -15.91
N ALA A 74 1.69 13.02 -14.67
CA ALA A 74 0.81 12.46 -13.66
C ALA A 74 0.89 13.24 -12.35
N LYS A 75 -0.13 13.09 -11.50
CA LYS A 75 -0.08 13.56 -10.12
C LYS A 75 -0.34 12.39 -9.17
N GLY A 76 0.32 12.40 -8.01
CA GLY A 76 -0.01 11.47 -6.92
C GLY A 76 -1.28 11.91 -6.20
N VAL A 77 -2.17 10.97 -5.92
CA VAL A 77 -3.40 11.20 -5.16
C VAL A 77 -3.54 10.10 -4.12
N ILE A 78 -3.71 10.49 -2.87
CA ILE A 78 -4.06 9.62 -1.75
C ILE A 78 -5.41 10.12 -1.22
N ASN A 79 -6.42 9.26 -1.18
CA ASN A 79 -7.80 9.67 -0.90
C ASN A 79 -8.14 9.74 0.59
N GLU A 80 -7.20 9.43 1.48
CA GLU A 80 -7.39 9.52 2.91
C GLU A 80 -6.19 10.12 3.64
N SER A 81 -6.38 10.53 4.90
CA SER A 81 -5.28 11.04 5.71
C SER A 81 -4.35 9.90 6.15
N ILE A 82 -3.06 10.11 5.92
CA ILE A 82 -1.99 9.20 6.35
C ILE A 82 -1.23 9.71 7.58
N ARG A 83 -1.70 10.81 8.17
CA ARG A 83 -1.05 11.40 9.36
C ARG A 83 -1.11 10.44 10.53
N GLY A 84 0.03 10.24 11.18
CA GLY A 84 0.16 9.36 12.34
C GLY A 84 0.10 7.87 11.99
N ALA A 85 0.26 7.50 10.72
CA ALA A 85 0.34 6.12 10.26
C ALA A 85 1.76 5.77 9.78
N ASP A 86 2.14 4.52 9.95
CA ASP A 86 3.31 3.93 9.29
C ASP A 86 2.89 3.50 7.89
N MET A 87 3.36 4.23 6.88
CA MET A 87 2.97 4.00 5.50
C MET A 87 4.02 3.20 4.73
N PHE A 88 3.57 2.12 4.10
CA PHE A 88 4.36 1.34 3.16
C PHE A 88 3.88 1.62 1.75
N VAL A 89 4.80 1.93 0.84
CA VAL A 89 4.48 2.14 -0.58
C VAL A 89 4.97 0.95 -1.38
N MET A 90 4.07 0.34 -2.16
CA MET A 90 4.39 -0.80 -3.00
C MET A 90 4.34 -0.41 -4.48
N VAL A 91 5.39 -0.76 -5.21
CA VAL A 91 5.52 -0.54 -6.65
C VAL A 91 6.26 -1.69 -7.31
N ASP A 92 5.80 -2.14 -8.47
CA ASP A 92 6.55 -3.02 -9.37
C ASP A 92 7.05 -2.20 -10.55
N VAL A 93 8.34 -1.88 -10.55
CA VAL A 93 8.97 -1.08 -11.59
C VAL A 93 9.21 -1.85 -12.89
N CYS A 94 9.14 -3.18 -12.85
CA CYS A 94 9.33 -4.04 -14.01
C CYS A 94 8.03 -4.43 -14.73
N ASN A 95 6.89 -3.93 -14.30
CA ASN A 95 5.60 -4.25 -14.90
C ASN A 95 5.40 -3.52 -16.23
N HIS A 96 5.67 -4.19 -17.36
CA HIS A 96 5.47 -3.65 -18.70
C HIS A 96 4.03 -3.80 -19.23
N SER A 97 3.13 -4.43 -18.48
CA SER A 97 1.74 -4.64 -18.95
C SER A 97 0.88 -3.38 -18.86
N LEU A 98 1.28 -2.41 -18.05
CA LEU A 98 0.54 -1.17 -17.89
C LEU A 98 0.86 -0.18 -18.99
N THR A 99 -0.20 0.48 -19.43
CA THR A 99 -0.13 1.51 -20.45
C THR A 99 -0.73 2.82 -19.95
N TYR A 100 -0.36 3.91 -20.61
CA TYR A 100 -0.96 5.22 -20.45
C TYR A 100 -1.12 5.91 -21.80
N ASN A 101 -2.08 6.80 -21.91
CA ASN A 101 -2.30 7.59 -23.11
C ASN A 101 -1.57 8.94 -23.02
N MET A 102 -0.85 9.31 -24.07
CA MET A 102 -0.20 10.60 -24.22
C MET A 102 -0.48 11.13 -25.62
N CYS A 103 -1.09 12.29 -25.71
CA CYS A 103 -1.45 12.95 -26.98
C CYS A 103 -2.22 12.03 -27.95
N GLY A 104 -3.07 11.14 -27.40
CA GLY A 104 -3.86 10.19 -28.20
C GLY A 104 -3.17 8.86 -28.53
N TYR A 105 -1.91 8.68 -28.14
CA TYR A 105 -1.15 7.44 -28.34
C TYR A 105 -1.04 6.64 -27.06
N GLU A 106 -1.21 5.32 -27.17
CA GLU A 106 -0.99 4.39 -26.07
C GLU A 106 0.50 4.07 -25.94
N ASN A 107 1.03 4.23 -24.73
CA ASN A 107 2.42 3.98 -24.41
C ASN A 107 2.52 2.96 -23.27
N HIS A 108 3.44 2.02 -23.37
CA HIS A 108 3.76 1.12 -22.25
C HIS A 108 4.57 1.88 -21.20
N MET A 109 4.25 1.62 -19.93
CA MET A 109 5.02 2.19 -18.83
C MET A 109 6.42 1.58 -18.77
N SER A 110 7.43 2.44 -18.78
CA SER A 110 8.82 2.05 -18.54
C SER A 110 9.09 1.93 -17.03
N PRO A 111 10.22 1.32 -16.62
CA PRO A 111 10.68 1.36 -15.23
C PRO A 111 10.77 2.78 -14.66
N ASP A 112 11.21 3.75 -15.48
CA ASP A 112 11.28 5.15 -15.07
C ASP A 112 9.89 5.75 -14.84
N ASP A 113 8.88 5.39 -15.64
CA ASP A 113 7.50 5.85 -15.43
C ASP A 113 6.95 5.36 -14.09
N HIS A 114 7.18 4.08 -13.76
CA HIS A 114 6.79 3.52 -12.47
C HIS A 114 7.53 4.17 -11.30
N TYR A 115 8.82 4.44 -11.47
CA TYR A 115 9.61 5.12 -10.45
C TYR A 115 9.17 6.57 -10.26
N GLN A 116 8.80 7.27 -11.33
CA GLN A 116 8.25 8.62 -11.23
C GLN A 116 6.88 8.61 -10.51
N ASP A 117 6.04 7.61 -10.75
CA ASP A 117 4.77 7.47 -10.04
C ASP A 117 4.99 7.20 -8.55
N LEU A 118 5.98 6.38 -8.18
CA LEU A 118 6.40 6.22 -6.78
C LEU A 118 6.78 7.56 -6.15
N LYS A 119 7.61 8.36 -6.82
CA LYS A 119 8.03 9.68 -6.31
C LYS A 119 6.89 10.68 -6.15
N ARG A 120 5.80 10.52 -6.91
CA ARG A 120 4.61 11.36 -6.80
C ARG A 120 3.75 11.02 -5.59
N ILE A 121 3.85 9.80 -5.08
CA ILE A 121 3.12 9.34 -3.88
C ILE A 121 3.87 9.70 -2.60
N ILE A 122 5.20 9.72 -2.62
CA ILE A 122 6.04 10.14 -1.48
C ILE A 122 5.99 11.66 -1.30
#